data_9b9e292b60ac36b414503943f5699465
#
_entry.id   9b9e292b60ac36b414503943f5699465
#
_cell.length_a   1.000
_cell.length_b   1.000
_cell.length_c   1.000
_cell.angle_alpha   90.00
_cell.angle_beta   90.00
_cell.angle_gamma   90.00
#
_symmetry.space_group_name_H-M   'P 1'
#
loop_
_entity.id
_entity.type
_entity.pdbx_description
1 polymer ?
#
loop_
_entity_poly.entity_id
_entity_poly.type
_entity_poly.pdbx_seq_one_letter_code
_entity_poly.pdbx_strand_id
1 'polypeptide(L)'
;LRRKGRLKKGETVTFNDGRIIDGKAFLSPPKKGRVVAIFGDTQARPQAVRAAQNADVLVHKATFATGNEETAERVFHSTVSDAAKLALQANVKQLYLIHISARYTEEEQRLMLERQAQTIFPASKVVGDFDVFDI
;
A
#
# COMPACT_ATOMS: atom_id res chain seq x y z
N LEU A 1 1.89 -39.11 -0.25
CA LEU A 1 2.00 -37.66 0.08
C LEU A 1 2.58 -36.85 -1.09
N ARG A 2 3.64 -37.29 -1.79
CA ARG A 2 4.27 -36.53 -2.90
C ARG A 2 3.33 -36.32 -4.11
N ARG A 3 2.47 -37.30 -4.47
CA ARG A 3 1.56 -37.21 -5.64
C ARG A 3 0.46 -36.14 -5.45
N LYS A 4 -0.13 -36.05 -4.26
CA LYS A 4 -1.13 -35.01 -3.92
C LYS A 4 -0.53 -33.59 -4.02
N GLY A 5 0.72 -33.42 -3.60
CA GLY A 5 1.43 -32.14 -3.72
C GLY A 5 1.65 -31.71 -5.17
N ARG A 6 1.94 -32.66 -6.07
CA ARG A 6 2.10 -32.39 -7.50
C ARG A 6 0.78 -31.98 -8.17
N LEU A 7 -0.31 -32.67 -7.88
CA LEU A 7 -1.66 -32.29 -8.38
C LEU A 7 -2.06 -30.89 -7.93
N LYS A 8 -1.76 -30.51 -6.68
CA LYS A 8 -2.02 -29.14 -6.19
C LYS A 8 -1.20 -28.05 -6.89
N LYS A 9 -0.11 -28.43 -7.55
CA LYS A 9 0.70 -27.53 -8.40
C LYS A 9 0.28 -27.55 -9.87
N GLY A 10 -0.79 -28.27 -10.21
CA GLY A 10 -1.27 -28.40 -11.58
C GLY A 10 -0.47 -29.36 -12.44
N GLU A 11 0.38 -30.20 -11.83
CA GLU A 11 1.16 -31.19 -12.58
C GLU A 11 0.29 -32.42 -12.92
N THR A 12 0.51 -33.00 -14.09
CA THR A 12 -0.08 -34.29 -14.46
C THR A 12 0.62 -35.42 -13.67
N VAL A 13 -0.17 -36.30 -13.10
CA VAL A 13 0.32 -37.45 -12.32
C VAL A 13 -0.24 -38.73 -12.87
N THR A 14 0.67 -39.70 -13.18
CA THR A 14 0.31 -41.06 -13.54
C THR A 14 0.34 -41.93 -12.28
N PHE A 15 -0.72 -42.69 -12.06
CA PHE A 15 -0.84 -43.64 -10.94
C PHE A 15 -0.36 -45.04 -11.36
N ASN A 16 -0.07 -45.88 -10.37
CA ASN A 16 0.43 -47.24 -10.62
C ASN A 16 -0.58 -48.17 -11.33
N ASP A 17 -1.86 -47.80 -11.25
CA ASP A 17 -2.98 -48.46 -11.94
C ASP A 17 -3.21 -47.97 -13.37
N GLY A 18 -2.30 -47.13 -13.90
CA GLY A 18 -2.36 -46.55 -15.24
C GLY A 18 -3.24 -45.30 -15.38
N ARG A 19 -3.96 -44.88 -14.33
CA ARG A 19 -4.76 -43.65 -14.39
C ARG A 19 -3.86 -42.41 -14.48
N ILE A 20 -4.22 -41.52 -15.37
CA ILE A 20 -3.58 -40.22 -15.56
C ILE A 20 -4.53 -39.13 -15.07
N ILE A 21 -4.08 -38.29 -14.15
CA ILE A 21 -4.87 -37.20 -13.62
C ILE A 21 -4.14 -35.87 -13.94
N ASP A 22 -4.81 -34.97 -14.65
CA ASP A 22 -4.31 -33.63 -14.90
C ASP A 22 -4.62 -32.75 -13.67
N GLY A 23 -3.57 -32.30 -13.00
CA GLY A 23 -3.69 -31.42 -11.83
C GLY A 23 -4.31 -30.07 -12.17
N LYS A 24 -4.20 -29.58 -13.41
CA LYS A 24 -4.80 -28.31 -13.83
C LYS A 24 -6.33 -28.30 -13.69
N ALA A 25 -6.98 -29.46 -13.87
CA ALA A 25 -8.44 -29.58 -13.69
C ALA A 25 -8.91 -29.30 -12.26
N PHE A 26 -8.01 -29.34 -11.28
CA PHE A 26 -8.32 -29.10 -9.87
C PHE A 26 -7.84 -27.73 -9.36
N LEU A 27 -7.24 -26.92 -10.22
CA LEU A 27 -6.82 -25.57 -9.84
C LEU A 27 -7.95 -24.56 -10.11
N SER A 28 -8.29 -23.79 -9.10
CA SER A 28 -9.07 -22.59 -9.32
C SER A 28 -8.23 -21.55 -10.07
N PRO A 29 -8.84 -20.64 -10.83
CA PRO A 29 -8.12 -19.50 -11.37
C PRO A 29 -7.36 -18.77 -10.26
N PRO A 30 -6.15 -18.28 -10.54
CA PRO A 30 -5.38 -17.55 -9.54
C PRO A 30 -6.18 -16.34 -9.06
N LYS A 31 -6.35 -16.21 -7.76
CA LYS A 31 -6.94 -15.01 -7.15
C LYS A 31 -5.87 -13.94 -7.09
N LYS A 32 -6.18 -12.74 -7.58
CA LYS A 32 -5.32 -11.57 -7.40
C LYS A 32 -5.22 -11.27 -5.91
N GLY A 33 -4.01 -11.25 -5.38
CA GLY A 33 -3.73 -10.84 -4.00
C GLY A 33 -3.89 -9.32 -3.82
N ARG A 34 -3.85 -8.87 -2.58
CA ARG A 34 -3.76 -7.45 -2.24
C ARG A 34 -2.31 -6.98 -2.35
N VAL A 35 -2.15 -5.73 -2.76
CA VAL A 35 -0.83 -5.08 -2.87
C VAL A 35 -0.80 -3.93 -1.87
N VAL A 36 0.14 -4.01 -0.94
CA VAL A 36 0.40 -2.95 0.06
C VAL A 36 1.79 -2.40 -0.22
N ALA A 37 1.88 -1.12 -0.52
CA ALA A 37 3.13 -0.38 -0.65
C ALA A 37 3.40 0.38 0.65
N ILE A 38 4.52 0.12 1.30
CA ILE A 38 4.91 0.79 2.55
C ILE A 38 6.22 1.53 2.30
N PHE A 39 6.17 2.84 2.44
CA PHE A 39 7.33 3.70 2.33
C PHE A 39 7.71 4.26 3.70
N GLY A 40 8.93 3.98 4.10
CA GLY A 40 9.53 4.54 5.31
C GLY A 40 9.98 5.99 5.12
N ASP A 41 11.13 6.34 5.67
CA ASP A 41 11.68 7.69 5.60
C ASP A 41 12.14 8.05 4.19
N THR A 42 11.23 8.60 3.42
CA THR A 42 11.47 9.00 2.02
C THR A 42 10.71 10.27 1.66
N GLN A 43 11.15 10.91 0.60
CA GLN A 43 10.39 11.97 -0.07
C GLN A 43 9.45 11.37 -1.12
N ALA A 44 8.39 12.10 -1.45
CA ALA A 44 7.51 11.78 -2.57
C ALA A 44 8.24 12.03 -3.90
N ARG A 45 8.94 11.01 -4.40
CA ARG A 45 9.73 11.06 -5.64
C ARG A 45 9.04 10.28 -6.77
N PRO A 46 9.33 10.58 -8.06
CA PRO A 46 8.75 9.84 -9.20
C PRO A 46 8.97 8.33 -9.14
N GLN A 47 10.08 7.87 -8.56
CA GLN A 47 10.35 6.44 -8.36
C GLN A 47 9.34 5.79 -7.41
N ALA A 48 8.92 6.53 -6.37
CA ALA A 48 7.91 6.07 -5.42
C ALA A 48 6.54 5.89 -6.08
N VAL A 49 6.18 6.77 -7.04
CA VAL A 49 4.94 6.61 -7.84
C VAL A 49 4.94 5.26 -8.56
N ARG A 50 6.05 4.91 -9.25
CA ARG A 50 6.16 3.62 -9.95
C ARG A 50 6.10 2.43 -9.01
N ALA A 51 6.74 2.53 -7.83
CA ALA A 51 6.76 1.45 -6.85
C ALA A 51 5.39 1.22 -6.20
N ALA A 52 4.56 2.26 -6.07
CA ALA A 52 3.21 2.18 -5.51
C ALA A 52 2.12 1.93 -6.56
N GLN A 53 2.47 1.81 -7.84
CA GLN A 53 1.50 1.76 -8.95
C GLN A 53 0.39 0.73 -8.73
N ASN A 54 -0.87 1.19 -8.73
CA ASN A 54 -2.07 0.37 -8.58
C ASN A 54 -2.10 -0.47 -7.28
N ALA A 55 -1.40 -0.05 -6.22
CA ALA A 55 -1.49 -0.71 -4.93
C ALA A 55 -2.90 -0.55 -4.33
N ASP A 56 -3.35 -1.55 -3.58
CA ASP A 56 -4.60 -1.46 -2.83
C ASP A 56 -4.45 -0.47 -1.66
N VAL A 57 -3.27 -0.45 -1.04
CA VAL A 57 -2.93 0.48 0.04
C VAL A 57 -1.54 1.04 -0.17
N LEU A 58 -1.41 2.35 0.01
CA LEU A 58 -0.14 3.04 0.19
C LEU A 58 -0.03 3.55 1.62
N VAL A 59 1.03 3.17 2.31
CA VAL A 59 1.44 3.76 3.59
C VAL A 59 2.63 4.66 3.30
N HIS A 60 2.48 5.96 3.54
CA HIS A 60 3.52 6.96 3.24
C HIS A 60 3.69 7.93 4.39
N LYS A 61 4.94 8.30 4.66
CA LYS A 61 5.19 9.35 5.65
C LYS A 61 4.71 10.71 5.16
N ALA A 62 4.19 11.51 6.09
CA ALA A 62 3.71 12.86 5.84
C ALA A 62 3.98 13.73 7.08
N THR A 63 5.22 14.14 7.24
CA THR A 63 5.69 14.77 8.47
C THR A 63 5.09 16.16 8.68
N PHE A 64 4.78 16.87 7.59
CA PHE A 64 4.39 18.28 7.63
C PHE A 64 3.05 18.56 6.95
N ALA A 65 2.41 19.65 7.40
CA ALA A 65 1.25 20.21 6.74
C ALA A 65 1.60 20.78 5.35
N THR A 66 0.59 20.93 4.51
CA THR A 66 0.67 21.69 3.26
C THR A 66 1.19 23.10 3.53
N GLY A 67 2.03 23.63 2.65
CA GLY A 67 2.70 24.93 2.82
C GLY A 67 4.07 24.84 3.51
N ASN A 68 4.50 23.65 3.91
CA ASN A 68 5.83 23.41 4.48
C ASN A 68 6.75 22.60 3.55
N GLU A 69 6.53 22.70 2.23
CA GLU A 69 7.25 21.90 1.22
C GLU A 69 8.75 22.15 1.26
N GLU A 70 9.18 23.42 1.39
CA GLU A 70 10.59 23.80 1.48
C GLU A 70 11.25 23.19 2.72
N THR A 71 10.57 23.23 3.88
CA THR A 71 11.07 22.59 5.10
C THR A 71 11.16 21.08 4.95
N ALA A 72 10.14 20.48 4.36
CA ALA A 72 10.08 19.04 4.12
C ALA A 72 11.23 18.60 3.19
N GLU A 73 11.49 19.34 2.13
CA GLU A 73 12.56 19.06 1.18
C GLU A 73 13.94 19.13 1.85
N ARG A 74 14.20 20.18 2.63
CA ARG A 74 15.47 20.38 3.34
C ARG A 74 15.83 19.25 4.30
N VAL A 75 14.82 18.62 4.92
CA VAL A 75 15.02 17.51 5.88
C VAL A 75 14.68 16.14 5.31
N PHE A 76 14.53 16.02 3.99
CA PHE A 76 14.23 14.79 3.26
C PHE A 76 12.93 14.11 3.72
N HIS A 77 11.90 14.91 4.00
CA HIS A 77 10.56 14.49 4.40
C HIS A 77 9.53 14.86 3.33
N SER A 78 8.28 14.58 3.60
CA SER A 78 7.13 14.91 2.74
C SER A 78 6.07 15.66 3.52
N THR A 79 5.33 16.52 2.83
CA THR A 79 4.07 17.07 3.34
C THR A 79 2.91 16.10 3.09
N VAL A 80 1.78 16.33 3.74
CA VAL A 80 0.55 15.57 3.47
C VAL A 80 0.08 15.74 2.03
N SER A 81 0.29 16.92 1.42
CA SER A 81 -0.04 17.16 0.02
C SER A 81 0.89 16.42 -0.94
N ASP A 82 2.18 16.28 -0.63
CA ASP A 82 3.10 15.50 -1.46
C ASP A 82 2.73 14.02 -1.48
N ALA A 83 2.44 13.46 -0.31
CA ALA A 83 1.99 12.07 -0.19
C ALA A 83 0.66 11.84 -0.92
N ALA A 84 -0.29 12.77 -0.81
CA ALA A 84 -1.58 12.68 -1.49
C ALA A 84 -1.46 12.79 -3.02
N LYS A 85 -0.59 13.68 -3.54
CA LYS A 85 -0.28 13.77 -4.97
C LYS A 85 0.36 12.48 -5.50
N LEU A 86 1.27 11.89 -4.73
CA LEU A 86 1.89 10.61 -5.07
C LEU A 86 0.85 9.50 -5.14
N ALA A 87 -0.04 9.41 -4.15
CA ALA A 87 -1.12 8.43 -4.12
C ALA A 87 -2.05 8.54 -5.33
N LEU A 88 -2.43 9.78 -5.70
CA LEU A 88 -3.23 10.06 -6.89
C LEU A 88 -2.51 9.61 -8.19
N GLN A 89 -1.24 9.98 -8.35
CA GLN A 89 -0.45 9.63 -9.53
C GLN A 89 -0.19 8.11 -9.64
N ALA A 90 -0.03 7.43 -8.50
CA ALA A 90 0.17 5.99 -8.45
C ALA A 90 -1.15 5.19 -8.58
N ASN A 91 -2.30 5.86 -8.64
CA ASN A 91 -3.61 5.22 -8.73
C ASN A 91 -3.82 4.17 -7.64
N VAL A 92 -3.47 4.49 -6.39
CA VAL A 92 -3.72 3.62 -5.25
C VAL A 92 -5.19 3.72 -4.83
N LYS A 93 -5.70 2.75 -4.05
CA LYS A 93 -7.09 2.80 -3.60
C LYS A 93 -7.24 3.51 -2.26
N GLN A 94 -6.24 3.39 -1.38
CA GLN A 94 -6.23 3.96 -0.03
C GLN A 94 -4.85 4.49 0.31
N LEU A 95 -4.79 5.67 0.94
CA LEU A 95 -3.56 6.25 1.49
C LEU A 95 -3.64 6.34 3.01
N TYR A 96 -2.67 5.77 3.70
CA TYR A 96 -2.43 5.96 5.12
C TYR A 96 -1.20 6.83 5.34
N LEU A 97 -1.40 7.94 6.07
CA LEU A 97 -0.37 8.92 6.39
C LEU A 97 0.19 8.64 7.77
N ILE A 98 1.50 8.40 7.81
CA ILE A 98 2.26 8.10 9.03
C ILE A 98 3.36 9.13 9.27
N HIS A 99 4.08 8.99 10.37
CA HIS A 99 5.25 9.80 10.70
C HIS A 99 4.92 11.31 10.77
N ILE A 100 3.78 11.63 11.38
CA ILE A 100 3.35 13.00 11.62
C ILE A 100 4.30 13.65 12.64
N SER A 101 4.71 14.89 12.38
CA SER A 101 5.59 15.64 13.28
C SER A 101 4.95 15.81 14.66
N ALA A 102 5.76 15.68 15.72
CA ALA A 102 5.35 15.93 17.11
C ALA A 102 4.83 17.34 17.37
N ARG A 103 4.95 18.28 16.43
CA ARG A 103 4.32 19.60 16.52
C ARG A 103 2.80 19.57 16.34
N TYR A 104 2.26 18.49 15.78
CA TYR A 104 0.82 18.28 15.57
C TYR A 104 0.30 17.24 16.57
N THR A 105 0.28 17.61 17.86
CA THR A 105 -0.11 16.74 18.97
C THR A 105 -1.61 16.64 19.16
N GLU A 106 -2.31 17.76 18.88
CA GLU A 106 -3.75 17.87 19.09
C GLU A 106 -4.54 17.14 18.00
N GLU A 107 -5.66 16.55 18.39
CA GLU A 107 -6.54 15.83 17.46
C GLU A 107 -7.03 16.74 16.32
N GLU A 108 -7.38 17.97 16.62
CA GLU A 108 -7.81 18.96 15.62
C GLU A 108 -6.73 19.22 14.56
N GLN A 109 -5.46 19.26 14.96
CA GLN A 109 -4.33 19.44 14.04
C GLN A 109 -4.17 18.20 13.14
N ARG A 110 -4.33 17.00 13.68
CA ARG A 110 -4.29 15.76 12.90
C ARG A 110 -5.43 15.67 11.90
N LEU A 111 -6.64 16.06 12.30
CA LEU A 111 -7.80 16.18 11.41
C LEU A 111 -7.59 17.22 10.32
N MET A 112 -6.94 18.34 10.63
CA MET A 112 -6.57 19.35 9.62
C MET A 112 -5.62 18.77 8.58
N LEU A 113 -4.58 18.02 8.98
CA LEU A 113 -3.66 17.35 8.07
C LEU A 113 -4.38 16.36 7.16
N GLU A 114 -5.26 15.56 7.73
CA GLU A 114 -6.07 14.60 6.99
C GLU A 114 -6.94 15.30 5.93
N ARG A 115 -7.66 16.37 6.32
CA ARG A 115 -8.47 17.17 5.39
C ARG A 115 -7.64 17.78 4.27
N GLN A 116 -6.44 18.29 4.57
CA GLN A 116 -5.52 18.80 3.53
C GLN A 116 -5.16 17.70 2.50
N ALA A 117 -4.85 16.49 2.94
CA ALA A 117 -4.59 15.37 2.04
C ALA A 117 -5.83 14.99 1.24
N GLN A 118 -7.01 14.96 1.88
CA GLN A 118 -8.28 14.59 1.26
C GLN A 118 -8.73 15.57 0.17
N THR A 119 -8.30 16.82 0.18
CA THR A 119 -8.58 17.77 -0.93
C THR A 119 -7.93 17.33 -2.24
N ILE A 120 -6.86 16.52 -2.18
CA ILE A 120 -6.11 16.01 -3.33
C ILE A 120 -6.47 14.57 -3.61
N PHE A 121 -6.49 13.73 -2.57
CA PHE A 121 -6.80 12.32 -2.64
C PHE A 121 -7.80 11.96 -1.55
N PRO A 122 -9.11 11.88 -1.85
CA PRO A 122 -10.18 11.71 -0.85
C PRO A 122 -10.04 10.47 0.04
N ALA A 123 -9.44 9.38 -0.48
CA ALA A 123 -9.18 8.17 0.26
C ALA A 123 -7.87 8.26 1.09
N SER A 124 -7.65 9.39 1.76
CA SER A 124 -6.51 9.62 2.66
C SER A 124 -6.94 9.57 4.12
N LYS A 125 -6.11 8.99 4.97
CA LYS A 125 -6.30 8.95 6.41
C LYS A 125 -5.00 9.13 7.17
N VAL A 126 -4.98 9.99 8.18
CA VAL A 126 -3.90 10.07 9.16
C VAL A 126 -4.11 8.96 10.19
N VAL A 127 -3.11 8.13 10.38
CA VAL A 127 -3.20 6.97 11.28
C VAL A 127 -2.24 7.10 12.46
N GLY A 128 -2.63 6.49 13.57
CA GLY A 128 -1.85 6.40 14.79
C GLY A 128 -1.26 5.01 15.02
N ASP A 129 -0.49 4.91 16.10
CA ASP A 129 0.04 3.62 16.52
C ASP A 129 -1.10 2.70 16.96
N PHE A 130 -1.00 1.43 16.61
CA PHE A 130 -2.00 0.38 16.89
C PHE A 130 -3.33 0.49 16.12
N ASP A 131 -3.48 1.42 15.19
CA ASP A 131 -4.63 1.42 14.30
C ASP A 131 -4.63 0.16 13.42
N VAL A 132 -5.80 -0.45 13.26
CA VAL A 132 -6.00 -1.68 12.47
C VAL A 132 -7.00 -1.42 11.36
N PHE A 133 -6.68 -1.84 10.15
CA PHE A 133 -7.52 -1.68 8.96
C PHE A 133 -7.60 -2.97 8.16
N ASP A 134 -8.79 -3.27 7.66
CA ASP A 134 -9.01 -4.34 6.68
C ASP A 134 -8.62 -3.85 5.27
N ILE A 135 -8.01 -4.74 4.47
CA ILE A 135 -7.53 -4.45 3.12
C ILE A 135 -8.26 -5.32 2.10
#